data_fea2885c8abb270836862f0feec95fe9
#
_entry.id   fea2885c8abb270836862f0feec95fe9
#
_cell.length_a   1.000
_cell.length_b   1.000
_cell.length_c   1.000
_cell.angle_alpha   90.00
_cell.angle_beta   90.00
_cell.angle_gamma   90.00
#
_symmetry.space_group_name_H-M   'P 1'
#
loop_
_entity.id
_entity.type
_entity.pdbx_description
1 polymer ?
#
loop_
_entity_poly.entity_id
_entity_poly.type
_entity_poly.pdbx_seq_one_letter_code
_entity_poly.pdbx_strand_id
1 'polypeptide(L)'
;MILPLMDSGEDFTYSNFLSGDDSLYPVIGEAAGSTSALSDAGDLGIASAASPPQHQIPLFSLQDMRFFQHFLFTCFPNHPLGNESIWTHEIPSLSQTYEYLMHAILGLAASDLMQQDPSLVTFAMMHRLKAIKAIKKTLNEAPKSNSFEEGNALVATCFALTFQSVILDDGMTEFMTFIRGIVLVSMQMVTKGTRPLFSNLQQSDPQKLLKPIIESIPPISSTFIMSASHSIRGLAQLCTSDLEIQYQQFLVGIVDALPTSSYLAYEILCKHYGWWIQLPHDSFRYLIDPNSQVFSLLAAHWIALKQIMAPITQAETRMRSQEPRSGGRDVDLGTSRWLKYLNRQVDAEHRRYNEWPVWVEQQLERDMTFFGKTMASLLT
;
A
#
# COMPACT_ATOMS: atom_id res chain seq x y z
N MET A 1 7.92 -3.06 6.65
CA MET A 1 8.62 -1.85 6.17
C MET A 1 8.71 -0.88 7.33
N ILE A 2 9.92 -0.53 7.70
CA ILE A 2 10.22 0.42 8.78
C ILE A 2 10.48 1.76 8.10
N LEU A 3 9.68 2.77 8.45
CA LEU A 3 9.83 4.11 7.88
C LEU A 3 10.96 4.86 8.59
N PRO A 4 11.86 5.57 7.86
CA PRO A 4 12.91 6.36 8.48
C PRO A 4 12.34 7.55 9.25
N LEU A 5 13.03 7.92 10.35
CA LEU A 5 12.80 9.19 11.07
C LEU A 5 13.12 10.36 10.13
N MET A 6 12.18 11.29 9.98
CA MET A 6 12.31 12.43 9.08
C MET A 6 12.73 13.69 9.82
N ASP A 7 13.64 14.45 9.21
CA ASP A 7 13.98 15.81 9.62
C ASP A 7 12.95 16.80 9.05
N SER A 8 12.42 17.68 9.91
CA SER A 8 11.29 18.53 9.62
C SER A 8 11.72 19.82 8.92
N GLY A 9 11.45 19.91 7.64
CA GLY A 9 11.78 21.15 6.96
C GLY A 9 11.17 21.42 5.61
N GLU A 10 9.83 21.34 5.46
CA GLU A 10 9.09 22.01 4.38
C GLU A 10 7.57 21.98 4.67
N ASP A 11 6.83 23.05 4.30
CA ASP A 11 5.39 23.17 4.47
C ASP A 11 4.61 22.22 3.53
N PHE A 12 4.36 21.00 4.00
CA PHE A 12 3.47 20.06 3.32
C PHE A 12 2.02 20.29 3.75
N THR A 13 1.13 20.59 2.81
CA THR A 13 -0.30 20.75 3.06
C THR A 13 -1.11 19.54 2.60
N TYR A 14 -2.15 19.17 3.35
CA TYR A 14 -3.08 18.06 3.04
C TYR A 14 -3.70 18.15 1.63
N SER A 15 -3.97 19.36 1.15
CA SER A 15 -4.62 19.61 -0.14
C SER A 15 -3.85 19.01 -1.33
N ASN A 16 -2.55 18.79 -1.17
CA ASN A 16 -1.70 18.27 -2.24
C ASN A 16 -1.61 16.73 -2.26
N PHE A 17 -2.14 16.06 -1.23
CA PHE A 17 -1.97 14.60 -1.09
C PHE A 17 -2.77 13.78 -2.10
N LEU A 18 -4.00 14.21 -2.42
CA LEU A 18 -4.92 13.49 -3.30
C LEU A 18 -5.39 14.31 -4.52
N SER A 19 -4.72 15.42 -4.86
CA SER A 19 -5.05 16.25 -6.02
C SER A 19 -4.70 15.59 -7.38
N GLY A 20 -4.54 14.26 -7.41
CA GLY A 20 -4.37 13.48 -8.64
C GLY A 20 -5.64 13.45 -9.47
N ASP A 21 -5.47 13.58 -10.78
CA ASP A 21 -6.48 13.50 -11.82
C ASP A 21 -7.37 12.25 -11.66
N ASP A 22 -8.69 12.40 -11.79
CA ASP A 22 -9.67 11.29 -11.72
C ASP A 22 -9.48 10.23 -12.82
N SER A 23 -8.59 10.48 -13.78
CA SER A 23 -8.25 9.57 -14.88
C SER A 23 -7.49 8.30 -14.46
N LEU A 24 -6.96 8.25 -13.22
CA LEU A 24 -6.27 7.06 -12.70
C LEU A 24 -7.23 5.93 -12.27
N TYR A 25 -8.55 6.20 -12.23
CA TYR A 25 -9.54 5.22 -11.83
C TYR A 25 -10.47 4.93 -13.01
N PRO A 26 -10.52 3.69 -13.54
CA PRO A 26 -11.48 3.34 -14.57
C PRO A 26 -12.90 3.57 -14.06
N VAL A 27 -13.69 4.31 -14.84
CA VAL A 27 -15.11 4.53 -14.59
C VAL A 27 -15.81 3.17 -14.73
N ILE A 28 -16.05 2.50 -13.63
CA ILE A 28 -16.97 1.35 -13.61
C ILE A 28 -18.36 1.96 -13.78
N GLY A 29 -18.96 1.74 -14.97
CA GLY A 29 -20.26 2.28 -15.32
C GLY A 29 -21.32 1.95 -14.27
N GLU A 30 -22.06 2.98 -13.85
CA GLU A 30 -23.27 2.82 -13.07
C GLU A 30 -24.24 1.92 -13.87
N ALA A 31 -24.50 0.72 -13.39
CA ALA A 31 -25.59 -0.10 -13.91
C ALA A 31 -26.92 0.61 -13.57
N ALA A 32 -27.43 1.34 -14.54
CA ALA A 32 -28.73 1.97 -14.48
C ALA A 32 -29.80 0.86 -14.36
N GLY A 33 -30.36 0.71 -13.17
CA GLY A 33 -31.59 -0.05 -12.96
C GLY A 33 -32.74 0.68 -13.62
N SER A 34 -33.14 0.21 -14.80
CA SER A 34 -34.37 0.64 -15.49
C SER A 34 -35.59 0.15 -14.74
N THR A 35 -36.29 1.04 -14.04
CA THR A 35 -37.65 0.84 -13.62
C THR A 35 -38.57 1.33 -14.73
N SER A 36 -39.20 0.40 -15.44
CA SER A 36 -40.26 0.66 -16.38
C SER A 36 -41.50 1.22 -15.66
N ALA A 37 -41.96 2.37 -16.15
CA ALA A 37 -43.26 2.95 -15.82
C ALA A 37 -44.40 2.09 -16.39
N LEU A 38 -45.37 1.81 -15.56
CA LEU A 38 -46.73 1.48 -16.00
C LEU A 38 -47.69 2.48 -15.38
N SER A 39 -48.37 3.20 -16.25
CA SER A 39 -49.40 4.18 -16.01
C SER A 39 -50.75 3.52 -15.77
N ASP A 40 -51.54 4.25 -14.99
CA ASP A 40 -52.99 4.44 -15.13
C ASP A 40 -53.95 3.44 -14.48
N ALA A 41 -54.65 3.89 -13.49
CA ALA A 41 -56.12 4.05 -13.44
C ALA A 41 -56.69 4.11 -12.00
N GLY A 42 -57.51 5.12 -11.69
CA GLY A 42 -58.66 4.94 -10.80
C GLY A 42 -58.59 5.56 -9.41
N ASP A 43 -59.10 6.75 -9.37
CA ASP A 43 -59.64 7.50 -8.21
C ASP A 43 -60.66 6.65 -7.40
N LEU A 44 -60.45 6.54 -6.09
CA LEU A 44 -61.50 6.49 -5.05
C LEU A 44 -60.86 6.71 -3.67
N GLY A 45 -61.19 7.82 -3.04
CA GLY A 45 -60.75 8.15 -1.71
C GLY A 45 -61.21 7.22 -0.63
N ILE A 46 -60.40 7.05 0.39
CA ILE A 46 -60.74 6.87 1.81
C ILE A 46 -59.48 6.96 2.66
N ALA A 47 -59.52 7.83 3.69
CA ALA A 47 -58.83 7.78 4.99
C ALA A 47 -57.34 7.55 5.05
N SER A 48 -56.63 8.58 5.47
CA SER A 48 -55.52 8.57 6.41
C SER A 48 -54.99 7.18 6.82
N ALA A 49 -54.09 6.63 6.03
CA ALA A 49 -53.22 5.59 6.47
C ALA A 49 -51.82 6.20 6.64
N ALA A 50 -51.24 6.01 7.83
CA ALA A 50 -49.85 6.38 8.14
C ALA A 50 -48.95 5.97 6.99
N SER A 51 -48.17 6.90 6.48
CA SER A 51 -47.12 6.61 5.48
C SER A 51 -46.32 5.40 5.94
N PRO A 52 -46.12 4.37 5.08
CA PRO A 52 -45.26 3.28 5.45
C PRO A 52 -43.89 3.86 5.81
N PRO A 53 -43.19 3.32 6.81
CA PRO A 53 -41.88 3.79 7.17
C PRO A 53 -41.05 3.75 5.89
N GLN A 54 -40.51 4.91 5.50
CA GLN A 54 -39.56 4.98 4.41
C GLN A 54 -38.48 3.95 4.75
N HIS A 55 -38.36 2.90 3.95
CA HIS A 55 -37.26 1.98 4.04
C HIS A 55 -36.00 2.81 3.83
N GLN A 56 -35.41 3.30 4.92
CA GLN A 56 -34.04 3.76 4.88
C GLN A 56 -33.25 2.57 4.39
N ILE A 57 -32.71 2.67 3.17
CA ILE A 57 -31.77 1.68 2.65
C ILE A 57 -30.67 1.60 3.71
N PRO A 58 -30.46 0.46 4.35
CA PRO A 58 -29.44 0.37 5.40
C PRO A 58 -28.10 0.77 4.79
N LEU A 59 -27.39 1.67 5.43
CA LEU A 59 -26.10 2.18 4.97
C LEU A 59 -25.10 1.04 4.74
N PHE A 60 -25.24 -0.05 5.49
CA PHE A 60 -24.45 -1.27 5.42
C PHE A 60 -25.32 -2.51 5.35
N SER A 61 -24.90 -3.48 4.54
CA SER A 61 -25.59 -4.76 4.31
C SER A 61 -25.12 -5.84 5.31
N LEU A 62 -25.80 -6.99 5.31
CA LEU A 62 -25.32 -8.17 6.05
C LEU A 62 -23.97 -8.67 5.53
N GLN A 63 -23.68 -8.47 4.24
CA GLN A 63 -22.38 -8.80 3.66
C GLN A 63 -21.29 -7.91 4.25
N ASP A 64 -21.57 -6.63 4.49
CA ASP A 64 -20.64 -5.70 5.13
C ASP A 64 -20.35 -6.10 6.57
N MET A 65 -21.34 -6.62 7.29
CA MET A 65 -21.14 -7.17 8.63
C MET A 65 -20.21 -8.40 8.62
N ARG A 66 -20.29 -9.27 7.61
CA ARG A 66 -19.36 -10.38 7.40
C ARG A 66 -17.94 -9.85 7.17
N PHE A 67 -17.78 -8.82 6.34
CA PHE A 67 -16.48 -8.21 6.09
C PHE A 67 -15.90 -7.57 7.37
N PHE A 68 -16.73 -6.85 8.12
CA PHE A 68 -16.31 -6.24 9.37
C PHE A 68 -15.86 -7.28 10.42
N GLN A 69 -16.62 -8.36 10.56
CA GLN A 69 -16.22 -9.49 11.41
C GLN A 69 -14.89 -10.08 10.96
N HIS A 70 -14.73 -10.33 9.65
CA HIS A 70 -13.48 -10.87 9.12
C HIS A 70 -12.29 -9.93 9.38
N PHE A 71 -12.49 -8.61 9.26
CA PHE A 71 -11.49 -7.63 9.61
C PHE A 71 -11.03 -7.77 11.05
N LEU A 72 -11.95 -7.80 12.00
CA LEU A 72 -11.65 -7.84 13.44
C LEU A 72 -10.87 -9.09 13.89
N PHE A 73 -11.11 -10.22 13.23
CA PHE A 73 -10.54 -11.49 13.67
C PHE A 73 -9.36 -11.97 12.82
N THR A 74 -9.23 -11.50 11.57
CA THR A 74 -8.30 -12.16 10.63
C THR A 74 -7.40 -11.21 9.87
N CYS A 75 -7.92 -10.13 9.26
CA CYS A 75 -7.17 -9.40 8.23
C CYS A 75 -6.79 -7.95 8.60
N PHE A 76 -6.90 -7.56 9.87
CA PHE A 76 -6.44 -6.22 10.25
C PHE A 76 -4.93 -6.06 10.00
N PRO A 77 -4.47 -4.84 9.67
CA PRO A 77 -3.07 -4.56 9.39
C PRO A 77 -2.16 -4.95 10.55
N ASN A 78 -1.28 -5.92 10.34
CA ASN A 78 -0.35 -6.36 11.36
C ASN A 78 0.99 -5.63 11.19
N HIS A 79 1.39 -4.85 12.19
CA HIS A 79 2.64 -4.11 12.17
C HIS A 79 3.69 -4.75 13.10
N PRO A 80 5.00 -4.75 12.73
CA PRO A 80 6.07 -5.37 13.52
C PRO A 80 6.18 -4.92 14.98
N LEU A 81 5.71 -3.71 15.29
CA LEU A 81 5.86 -3.11 16.62
C LEU A 81 4.65 -3.33 17.53
N GLY A 82 3.73 -4.24 17.16
CA GLY A 82 2.46 -4.43 17.87
C GLY A 82 1.54 -3.23 17.59
N ASN A 83 0.27 -3.43 17.47
CA ASN A 83 -0.78 -2.40 17.39
C ASN A 83 -2.14 -3.08 17.27
N GLU A 84 -2.20 -4.37 17.64
CA GLU A 84 -3.42 -5.16 17.48
C GLU A 84 -4.60 -4.55 18.24
N SER A 85 -4.37 -4.07 19.49
CA SER A 85 -5.42 -3.43 20.27
C SER A 85 -5.96 -2.17 19.59
N ILE A 86 -5.12 -1.42 18.89
CA ILE A 86 -5.55 -0.24 18.13
C ILE A 86 -6.49 -0.69 17.01
N TRP A 87 -6.11 -1.73 16.23
CA TRP A 87 -6.91 -2.21 15.12
C TRP A 87 -8.20 -2.91 15.54
N THR A 88 -8.24 -3.53 16.71
CA THR A 88 -9.42 -4.30 17.17
C THR A 88 -10.35 -3.49 18.07
N HIS A 89 -9.92 -2.37 18.64
CA HIS A 89 -10.72 -1.55 19.57
C HIS A 89 -10.87 -0.09 19.09
N GLU A 90 -9.74 0.62 18.88
CA GLU A 90 -9.78 2.05 18.59
C GLU A 90 -10.30 2.33 17.16
N ILE A 91 -9.78 1.62 16.17
CA ILE A 91 -10.15 1.83 14.76
C ILE A 91 -11.61 1.48 14.48
N PRO A 92 -12.20 0.39 15.00
CA PRO A 92 -13.64 0.13 14.90
C PRO A 92 -14.48 1.23 15.52
N SER A 93 -14.08 1.80 16.64
CA SER A 93 -14.77 2.94 17.25
C SER A 93 -14.74 4.18 16.36
N LEU A 94 -13.56 4.57 15.85
CA LEU A 94 -13.41 5.68 14.91
C LEU A 94 -14.21 5.47 13.61
N SER A 95 -14.30 4.25 13.12
CA SER A 95 -15.00 3.93 11.86
C SER A 95 -16.50 4.17 11.92
N GLN A 96 -17.11 4.29 13.12
CA GLN A 96 -18.52 4.66 13.29
C GLN A 96 -18.77 6.13 12.91
N THR A 97 -17.77 6.99 13.09
CA THR A 97 -17.87 8.42 12.82
C THR A 97 -17.32 8.78 11.43
N TYR A 98 -16.28 8.07 10.98
CA TYR A 98 -15.57 8.37 9.75
C TYR A 98 -15.87 7.30 8.67
N GLU A 99 -16.82 7.62 7.77
CA GLU A 99 -17.31 6.73 6.71
C GLU A 99 -16.18 6.20 5.82
N TYR A 100 -15.19 7.05 5.49
CA TYR A 100 -14.05 6.64 4.69
C TYR A 100 -13.22 5.54 5.35
N LEU A 101 -13.10 5.56 6.69
CA LEU A 101 -12.41 4.52 7.44
C LEU A 101 -13.22 3.23 7.44
N MET A 102 -14.55 3.29 7.65
CA MET A 102 -15.41 2.12 7.57
C MET A 102 -15.28 1.45 6.19
N HIS A 103 -15.39 2.21 5.12
CA HIS A 103 -15.23 1.66 3.78
C HIS A 103 -13.84 1.09 3.52
N ALA A 104 -12.77 1.69 4.05
CA ALA A 104 -11.41 1.18 3.87
C ALA A 104 -11.22 -0.19 4.56
N ILE A 105 -11.71 -0.37 5.79
CA ILE A 105 -11.60 -1.66 6.50
C ILE A 105 -12.49 -2.74 5.86
N LEU A 106 -13.70 -2.39 5.37
CA LEU A 106 -14.56 -3.33 4.65
C LEU A 106 -13.95 -3.73 3.30
N GLY A 107 -13.34 -2.77 2.58
CA GLY A 107 -12.64 -3.03 1.33
C GLY A 107 -11.43 -3.95 1.52
N LEU A 108 -10.65 -3.74 2.57
CA LEU A 108 -9.52 -4.61 2.93
C LEU A 108 -10.01 -6.04 3.23
N ALA A 109 -11.04 -6.18 4.04
CA ALA A 109 -11.60 -7.48 4.41
C ALA A 109 -12.20 -8.23 3.21
N ALA A 110 -12.92 -7.53 2.34
CA ALA A 110 -13.46 -8.10 1.12
C ALA A 110 -12.34 -8.55 0.17
N SER A 111 -11.26 -7.76 0.03
CA SER A 111 -10.09 -8.13 -0.78
C SER A 111 -9.33 -9.32 -0.21
N ASP A 112 -9.32 -9.47 1.11
CA ASP A 112 -8.76 -10.64 1.78
C ASP A 112 -9.54 -11.90 1.44
N LEU A 113 -10.84 -11.86 1.60
CA LEU A 113 -11.75 -12.97 1.29
C LEU A 113 -11.81 -13.29 -0.21
N MET A 114 -11.57 -12.30 -1.09
CA MET A 114 -11.56 -12.47 -2.55
C MET A 114 -10.60 -13.56 -3.02
N GLN A 115 -9.54 -13.84 -2.28
CA GLN A 115 -8.60 -14.91 -2.63
C GLN A 115 -9.22 -16.31 -2.52
N GLN A 116 -10.23 -16.47 -1.67
CA GLN A 116 -11.00 -17.71 -1.53
C GLN A 116 -12.28 -17.68 -2.35
N ASP A 117 -12.87 -16.49 -2.53
CA ASP A 117 -14.11 -16.26 -3.25
C ASP A 117 -13.95 -15.08 -4.22
N PRO A 118 -13.55 -15.34 -5.47
CA PRO A 118 -13.35 -14.29 -6.49
C PRO A 118 -14.60 -13.44 -6.80
N SER A 119 -15.80 -13.92 -6.45
CA SER A 119 -17.04 -13.15 -6.66
C SER A 119 -17.09 -11.86 -5.82
N LEU A 120 -16.27 -11.76 -4.78
CA LEU A 120 -16.21 -10.61 -3.89
C LEU A 120 -15.41 -9.41 -4.45
N VAL A 121 -14.79 -9.54 -5.63
CA VAL A 121 -13.99 -8.47 -6.25
C VAL A 121 -14.77 -7.17 -6.39
N THR A 122 -16.04 -7.23 -6.79
CA THR A 122 -16.89 -6.05 -6.94
C THR A 122 -17.11 -5.31 -5.61
N PHE A 123 -17.35 -6.04 -4.53
CA PHE A 123 -17.51 -5.46 -3.19
C PHE A 123 -16.19 -4.83 -2.71
N ALA A 124 -15.08 -5.52 -2.90
CA ALA A 124 -13.76 -5.03 -2.53
C ALA A 124 -13.43 -3.69 -3.21
N MET A 125 -13.65 -3.61 -4.54
CA MET A 125 -13.37 -2.41 -5.32
C MET A 125 -14.40 -1.30 -5.04
N MET A 126 -15.67 -1.62 -4.84
CA MET A 126 -16.69 -0.65 -4.46
C MET A 126 -16.34 0.05 -3.15
N HIS A 127 -15.98 -0.69 -2.10
CA HIS A 127 -15.61 -0.12 -0.82
C HIS A 127 -14.31 0.70 -0.93
N ARG A 128 -13.31 0.21 -1.68
CA ARG A 128 -12.08 0.96 -1.97
C ARG A 128 -12.38 2.32 -2.60
N LEU A 129 -13.17 2.36 -3.66
CA LEU A 129 -13.53 3.59 -4.35
C LEU A 129 -14.32 4.55 -3.45
N LYS A 130 -15.24 4.04 -2.63
CA LYS A 130 -15.98 4.86 -1.66
C LYS A 130 -15.04 5.47 -0.64
N ALA A 131 -14.10 4.70 -0.08
CA ALA A 131 -13.10 5.21 0.85
C ALA A 131 -12.26 6.33 0.23
N ILE A 132 -11.72 6.12 -0.98
CA ILE A 132 -10.89 7.10 -1.67
C ILE A 132 -11.68 8.37 -2.01
N LYS A 133 -12.90 8.24 -2.53
CA LYS A 133 -13.77 9.39 -2.82
C LYS A 133 -14.11 10.20 -1.56
N ALA A 134 -14.43 9.50 -0.46
CA ALA A 134 -14.78 10.16 0.80
C ALA A 134 -13.55 10.86 1.44
N ILE A 135 -12.34 10.28 1.38
CA ILE A 135 -11.11 10.98 1.81
C ILE A 135 -10.89 12.24 0.97
N LYS A 136 -10.94 12.12 -0.36
CA LYS A 136 -10.77 13.28 -1.26
C LYS A 136 -11.76 14.40 -0.91
N LYS A 137 -13.02 14.05 -0.70
CA LYS A 137 -14.07 15.00 -0.30
C LYS A 137 -13.73 15.66 1.04
N THR A 138 -13.41 14.87 2.07
CA THR A 138 -13.04 15.38 3.40
C THR A 138 -11.86 16.33 3.34
N LEU A 139 -10.81 16.00 2.61
CA LEU A 139 -9.63 16.84 2.49
C LEU A 139 -9.87 18.15 1.73
N ASN A 140 -10.83 18.15 0.79
CA ASN A 140 -11.18 19.35 0.02
C ASN A 140 -12.18 20.29 0.76
N GLU A 141 -13.10 19.71 1.53
CA GLU A 141 -14.20 20.46 2.17
C GLU A 141 -13.88 20.88 3.61
N ALA A 142 -12.94 20.21 4.28
CA ALA A 142 -12.71 20.47 5.69
C ALA A 142 -12.08 21.85 5.91
N PRO A 143 -12.69 22.73 6.70
CA PRO A 143 -11.95 23.72 7.42
C PRO A 143 -11.01 22.93 8.34
N LYS A 144 -9.74 22.97 8.07
CA LYS A 144 -8.61 22.28 8.75
C LYS A 144 -8.93 21.90 10.21
N SER A 145 -9.83 20.93 10.37
CA SER A 145 -10.19 20.38 11.68
C SER A 145 -8.93 19.74 12.23
N ASN A 146 -8.49 20.21 13.38
CA ASN A 146 -7.29 19.72 14.04
C ASN A 146 -7.66 18.62 15.05
N SER A 147 -8.74 17.84 14.80
CA SER A 147 -9.14 16.86 15.79
C SER A 147 -8.18 15.67 15.76
N PHE A 148 -7.82 15.23 16.96
CA PHE A 148 -7.05 13.99 17.19
C PHE A 148 -7.69 12.80 16.46
N GLU A 149 -9.00 12.69 16.51
CA GLU A 149 -9.78 11.58 15.95
C GLU A 149 -9.72 11.55 14.42
N GLU A 150 -9.91 12.69 13.77
CA GLU A 150 -9.87 12.80 12.30
C GLU A 150 -8.48 12.46 11.76
N GLY A 151 -7.40 12.96 12.35
CA GLY A 151 -6.04 12.63 11.95
C GLY A 151 -5.76 11.14 12.07
N ASN A 152 -6.17 10.50 13.16
CA ASN A 152 -6.00 9.07 13.35
C ASN A 152 -6.89 8.24 12.40
N ALA A 153 -8.11 8.68 12.11
CA ALA A 153 -8.97 8.04 11.12
C ALA A 153 -8.36 8.09 9.71
N LEU A 154 -7.77 9.24 9.33
CA LEU A 154 -7.06 9.38 8.04
C LEU A 154 -5.85 8.45 7.96
N VAL A 155 -5.00 8.41 8.99
CA VAL A 155 -3.85 7.52 9.06
C VAL A 155 -4.27 6.05 8.97
N ALA A 156 -5.27 5.64 9.74
CA ALA A 156 -5.79 4.27 9.73
C ALA A 156 -6.39 3.89 8.36
N THR A 157 -7.07 4.84 7.70
CA THR A 157 -7.60 4.63 6.35
C THR A 157 -6.48 4.43 5.34
N CYS A 158 -5.45 5.28 5.37
CA CYS A 158 -4.28 5.11 4.51
C CYS A 158 -3.58 3.76 4.75
N PHE A 159 -3.47 3.30 6.00
CA PHE A 159 -2.96 1.96 6.30
C PHE A 159 -3.82 0.86 5.69
N ALA A 160 -5.14 0.87 5.89
CA ALA A 160 -6.03 -0.14 5.34
C ALA A 160 -5.94 -0.19 3.80
N LEU A 161 -5.93 0.97 3.14
CA LEU A 161 -5.78 1.07 1.69
C LEU A 161 -4.39 0.63 1.21
N THR A 162 -3.32 0.89 1.98
CA THR A 162 -1.97 0.39 1.71
C THR A 162 -1.95 -1.14 1.69
N PHE A 163 -2.50 -1.78 2.73
CA PHE A 163 -2.56 -3.25 2.80
C PHE A 163 -3.45 -3.84 1.70
N GLN A 164 -4.55 -3.16 1.35
CA GLN A 164 -5.36 -3.56 0.22
C GLN A 164 -4.60 -3.45 -1.11
N SER A 165 -3.80 -2.41 -1.32
CA SER A 165 -2.98 -2.23 -2.53
C SER A 165 -1.98 -3.38 -2.73
N VAL A 166 -1.47 -3.98 -1.65
CA VAL A 166 -0.58 -5.16 -1.72
C VAL A 166 -1.28 -6.38 -2.32
N ILE A 167 -2.60 -6.46 -2.23
CA ILE A 167 -3.40 -7.57 -2.78
C ILE A 167 -3.67 -7.39 -4.29
N LEU A 168 -3.54 -6.17 -4.83
CA LEU A 168 -3.82 -5.83 -6.22
C LEU A 168 -2.57 -5.98 -7.09
N ASP A 169 -2.76 -6.42 -8.34
CA ASP A 169 -1.65 -6.63 -9.29
C ASP A 169 -0.99 -5.29 -9.70
N ASP A 170 -1.79 -4.24 -9.85
CA ASP A 170 -1.40 -2.89 -10.23
C ASP A 170 -1.24 -1.93 -9.03
N GLY A 171 -1.30 -2.46 -7.82
CA GLY A 171 -1.43 -1.68 -6.58
C GLY A 171 -0.18 -0.91 -6.13
N MET A 172 0.97 -0.99 -6.84
CA MET A 172 2.23 -0.37 -6.40
C MET A 172 2.14 1.15 -6.28
N THR A 173 1.60 1.83 -7.29
CA THR A 173 1.44 3.29 -7.31
C THR A 173 0.60 3.79 -6.14
N GLU A 174 -0.51 3.11 -5.89
CA GLU A 174 -1.40 3.43 -4.78
C GLU A 174 -0.77 3.11 -3.42
N PHE A 175 -0.04 1.99 -3.32
CA PHE A 175 0.76 1.67 -2.14
C PHE A 175 1.72 2.80 -1.80
N MET A 176 2.50 3.29 -2.76
CA MET A 176 3.42 4.42 -2.55
C MET A 176 2.66 5.68 -2.12
N THR A 177 1.53 5.97 -2.75
CA THR A 177 0.69 7.12 -2.44
C THR A 177 0.16 7.05 -0.99
N PHE A 178 -0.39 5.93 -0.56
CA PHE A 178 -0.95 5.80 0.78
C PHE A 178 0.12 5.76 1.87
N ILE A 179 1.26 5.11 1.62
CA ILE A 179 2.42 5.17 2.55
C ILE A 179 2.86 6.62 2.77
N ARG A 180 2.97 7.39 1.68
CA ARG A 180 3.28 8.82 1.78
C ARG A 180 2.23 9.57 2.61
N GLY A 181 0.96 9.26 2.39
CA GLY A 181 -0.14 9.83 3.17
C GLY A 181 -0.04 9.56 4.66
N ILE A 182 0.27 8.32 5.05
CA ILE A 182 0.50 7.95 6.45
C ILE A 182 1.55 8.86 7.07
N VAL A 183 2.69 9.04 6.39
CA VAL A 183 3.80 9.84 6.92
C VAL A 183 3.42 11.32 7.02
N LEU A 184 2.87 11.92 5.95
CA LEU A 184 2.53 13.33 5.91
C LEU A 184 1.46 13.69 6.96
N VAL A 185 0.41 12.87 7.08
CA VAL A 185 -0.65 13.08 8.09
C VAL A 185 -0.08 12.94 9.50
N SER A 186 0.73 11.92 9.76
CA SER A 186 1.34 11.70 11.08
C SER A 186 2.28 12.85 11.45
N MET A 187 3.09 13.35 10.52
CA MET A 187 3.97 14.51 10.76
C MET A 187 3.15 15.76 11.09
N GLN A 188 2.09 16.03 10.35
CA GLN A 188 1.23 17.17 10.61
C GLN A 188 0.55 17.07 11.98
N MET A 189 0.11 15.87 12.40
CA MET A 189 -0.43 15.66 13.74
C MET A 189 0.60 16.02 14.81
N VAL A 190 1.84 15.54 14.67
CA VAL A 190 2.92 15.84 15.62
C VAL A 190 3.25 17.32 15.65
N THR A 191 3.35 17.99 14.50
CA THR A 191 3.60 19.44 14.40
C THR A 191 2.52 20.26 15.10
N LYS A 192 1.26 19.78 15.11
CA LYS A 192 0.14 20.39 15.82
C LYS A 192 0.03 19.99 17.29
N GLY A 193 1.00 19.26 17.81
CA GLY A 193 1.02 18.77 19.19
C GLY A 193 0.05 17.61 19.47
N THR A 194 -0.47 16.98 18.42
CA THR A 194 -1.38 15.83 18.54
C THR A 194 -0.58 14.53 18.47
N ARG A 195 -0.75 13.65 19.46
CA ARG A 195 -0.05 12.36 19.49
C ARG A 195 -0.79 11.32 18.62
N PRO A 196 -0.18 10.76 17.55
CA PRO A 196 -0.79 9.70 16.76
C PRO A 196 -1.03 8.42 17.59
N LEU A 197 -2.12 7.69 17.31
CA LEU A 197 -2.37 6.36 17.90
C LEU A 197 -1.23 5.39 17.56
N PHE A 198 -0.71 5.48 16.34
CA PHE A 198 0.43 4.68 15.87
C PHE A 198 1.79 5.26 16.27
N SER A 199 1.89 5.87 17.47
CA SER A 199 3.12 6.53 17.95
C SER A 199 4.33 5.59 18.11
N ASN A 200 4.11 4.28 18.22
CA ASN A 200 5.18 3.29 18.28
C ASN A 200 6.06 3.28 17.02
N LEU A 201 5.53 3.78 15.89
CA LEU A 201 6.30 3.96 14.65
C LEU A 201 7.41 5.01 14.76
N GLN A 202 7.36 5.87 15.78
CA GLN A 202 8.26 7.01 15.96
C GLN A 202 9.24 6.85 17.14
N GLN A 203 9.02 5.89 18.04
CA GLN A 203 9.73 5.85 19.34
C GLN A 203 11.03 5.06 19.35
N SER A 204 11.29 4.22 18.37
CA SER A 204 12.52 3.44 18.27
C SER A 204 13.22 3.70 16.96
N ASP A 205 14.55 3.61 16.93
CA ASP A 205 15.30 3.49 15.68
C ASP A 205 15.34 1.99 15.28
N PRO A 206 14.33 1.52 14.54
CA PRO A 206 14.20 0.10 14.24
C PRO A 206 15.36 -0.42 13.41
N GLN A 207 16.03 0.49 12.67
CA GLN A 207 17.19 0.14 11.86
C GLN A 207 18.36 -0.31 12.75
N LYS A 208 18.59 0.38 13.88
CA LYS A 208 19.63 -0.02 14.84
C LYS A 208 19.34 -1.36 15.51
N LEU A 209 18.06 -1.63 15.80
CA LEU A 209 17.63 -2.94 16.37
C LEU A 209 17.83 -4.09 15.39
N LEU A 210 17.65 -3.83 14.09
CA LEU A 210 17.82 -4.82 13.03
C LEU A 210 19.28 -5.10 12.68
N LYS A 211 20.17 -4.20 12.96
CA LYS A 211 21.58 -4.31 12.58
C LYS A 211 22.21 -5.66 12.94
N PRO A 212 22.20 -6.14 14.20
CA PRO A 212 22.83 -7.41 14.56
C PRO A 212 22.17 -8.62 13.86
N ILE A 213 20.86 -8.53 13.59
CA ILE A 213 20.12 -9.59 12.89
C ILE A 213 20.56 -9.64 11.44
N ILE A 214 20.59 -8.49 10.75
CA ILE A 214 20.96 -8.39 9.33
C ILE A 214 22.42 -8.77 9.11
N GLU A 215 23.34 -8.35 9.99
CA GLU A 215 24.75 -8.71 9.90
C GLU A 215 25.02 -10.21 10.10
N SER A 216 24.10 -10.93 10.75
CA SER A 216 24.16 -12.39 10.90
C SER A 216 23.67 -13.17 9.67
N ILE A 217 23.06 -12.51 8.69
CA ILE A 217 22.52 -13.15 7.48
C ILE A 217 23.66 -13.52 6.55
N PRO A 218 23.67 -14.76 5.98
CA PRO A 218 24.65 -15.14 4.99
C PRO A 218 24.67 -14.19 3.79
N PRO A 219 25.84 -13.94 3.19
CA PRO A 219 25.95 -13.07 2.02
C PRO A 219 25.08 -13.57 0.86
N ILE A 220 24.49 -12.62 0.14
CA ILE A 220 23.75 -12.92 -1.08
C ILE A 220 24.73 -13.42 -2.15
N SER A 221 24.29 -14.35 -2.99
CA SER A 221 25.11 -14.91 -4.07
C SER A 221 25.72 -13.81 -4.93
N SER A 222 27.04 -13.88 -5.13
CA SER A 222 27.76 -12.93 -5.99
C SER A 222 27.24 -12.95 -7.43
N THR A 223 26.76 -14.08 -7.93
CA THR A 223 26.16 -14.20 -9.25
C THR A 223 24.89 -13.33 -9.36
N PHE A 224 24.03 -13.36 -8.33
CA PHE A 224 22.83 -12.54 -8.31
C PHE A 224 23.17 -11.04 -8.24
N ILE A 225 24.16 -10.68 -7.42
CA ILE A 225 24.62 -9.30 -7.27
C ILE A 225 25.21 -8.77 -8.60
N MET A 226 26.06 -9.57 -9.27
CA MET A 226 26.66 -9.17 -10.55
C MET A 226 25.61 -8.98 -11.65
N SER A 227 24.64 -9.88 -11.75
CA SER A 227 23.56 -9.77 -12.74
C SER A 227 22.69 -8.53 -12.48
N ALA A 228 22.34 -8.26 -11.21
CA ALA A 228 21.61 -7.07 -10.80
C ALA A 228 22.40 -5.80 -11.13
N SER A 229 23.69 -5.75 -10.76
CA SER A 229 24.56 -4.60 -11.00
C SER A 229 24.68 -4.27 -12.49
N HIS A 230 24.90 -5.29 -13.33
CA HIS A 230 24.98 -5.11 -14.78
C HIS A 230 23.68 -4.50 -15.34
N SER A 231 22.53 -5.06 -14.99
CA SER A 231 21.23 -4.61 -15.48
C SER A 231 20.89 -3.19 -15.01
N ILE A 232 21.06 -2.90 -13.71
CA ILE A 232 20.74 -1.58 -13.13
C ILE A 232 21.64 -0.49 -13.73
N ARG A 233 22.95 -0.76 -13.90
CA ARG A 233 23.86 0.20 -14.54
C ARG A 233 23.53 0.42 -16.01
N GLY A 234 23.00 -0.58 -16.70
CA GLY A 234 22.50 -0.45 -18.08
C GLY A 234 21.38 0.57 -18.25
N LEU A 235 20.60 0.86 -17.18
CA LEU A 235 19.54 1.89 -17.23
C LEU A 235 20.06 3.32 -17.31
N ALA A 236 21.32 3.59 -16.99
CA ALA A 236 21.87 4.94 -16.93
C ALA A 236 21.69 5.72 -18.23
N GLN A 237 21.73 5.05 -19.39
CA GLN A 237 21.52 5.68 -20.69
C GLN A 237 20.07 6.13 -20.97
N LEU A 238 19.09 5.63 -20.20
CA LEU A 238 17.69 6.00 -20.29
C LEU A 238 17.32 7.12 -19.32
N CYS A 239 18.09 7.25 -18.21
CA CYS A 239 17.83 8.24 -17.18
C CYS A 239 18.33 9.62 -17.63
N THR A 240 17.40 10.53 -17.91
CA THR A 240 17.69 11.87 -18.45
C THR A 240 17.34 12.98 -17.47
N SER A 241 16.37 12.77 -16.58
CA SER A 241 16.00 13.72 -15.55
C SER A 241 16.78 13.47 -14.25
N ASP A 242 16.96 14.52 -13.44
CA ASP A 242 17.59 14.39 -12.11
C ASP A 242 16.89 13.36 -11.24
N LEU A 243 15.57 13.25 -11.33
CA LEU A 243 14.78 12.31 -10.56
C LEU A 243 15.06 10.85 -10.95
N GLU A 244 15.15 10.56 -12.25
CA GLU A 244 15.50 9.24 -12.79
C GLU A 244 16.94 8.86 -12.41
N ILE A 245 17.88 9.81 -12.55
CA ILE A 245 19.28 9.62 -12.19
C ILE A 245 19.40 9.32 -10.68
N GLN A 246 18.73 10.08 -9.82
CA GLN A 246 18.75 9.83 -8.37
C GLN A 246 18.17 8.47 -8.02
N TYR A 247 17.04 8.07 -8.64
CA TYR A 247 16.47 6.75 -8.43
C TYR A 247 17.47 5.65 -8.80
N GLN A 248 18.04 5.73 -10.01
CA GLN A 248 19.02 4.77 -10.48
C GLN A 248 20.25 4.70 -9.56
N GLN A 249 20.72 5.84 -9.05
CA GLN A 249 21.83 5.91 -8.11
C GLN A 249 21.53 5.18 -6.78
N PHE A 250 20.30 5.26 -6.25
CA PHE A 250 19.91 4.46 -5.09
C PHE A 250 20.04 2.96 -5.37
N LEU A 251 19.56 2.50 -6.53
CA LEU A 251 19.65 1.08 -6.89
C LEU A 251 21.11 0.64 -7.07
N VAL A 252 21.95 1.46 -7.69
CA VAL A 252 23.40 1.21 -7.79
C VAL A 252 24.04 1.14 -6.42
N GLY A 253 23.72 2.08 -5.54
CA GLY A 253 24.26 2.11 -4.17
C GLY A 253 23.91 0.84 -3.38
N ILE A 254 22.69 0.32 -3.54
CA ILE A 254 22.27 -0.92 -2.88
C ILE A 254 23.13 -2.11 -3.39
N VAL A 255 23.24 -2.31 -4.72
CA VAL A 255 24.00 -3.45 -5.27
C VAL A 255 25.49 -3.37 -4.96
N ASP A 256 26.05 -2.17 -4.89
CA ASP A 256 27.47 -1.96 -4.54
C ASP A 256 27.75 -2.22 -3.06
N ALA A 257 26.77 -2.01 -2.18
CA ALA A 257 26.88 -2.29 -0.76
C ALA A 257 26.75 -3.80 -0.43
N LEU A 258 25.96 -4.57 -1.18
CA LEU A 258 25.67 -5.97 -0.91
C LEU A 258 26.90 -6.87 -0.73
N PRO A 259 27.98 -6.76 -1.52
CA PRO A 259 29.17 -7.57 -1.34
C PRO A 259 29.91 -7.28 -0.02
N THR A 260 29.74 -6.08 0.53
CA THR A 260 30.50 -5.60 1.69
C THR A 260 29.71 -5.71 2.98
N SER A 261 28.42 -5.31 2.95
CA SER A 261 27.58 -5.28 4.14
C SER A 261 26.11 -5.35 3.78
N SER A 262 25.44 -6.42 4.20
CA SER A 262 23.99 -6.56 4.11
C SER A 262 23.26 -5.44 4.83
N TYR A 263 23.80 -4.97 5.97
CA TYR A 263 23.19 -3.86 6.71
C TYR A 263 23.30 -2.53 5.98
N LEU A 264 24.45 -2.22 5.37
CA LEU A 264 24.61 -1.01 4.56
C LEU A 264 23.65 -1.00 3.35
N ALA A 265 23.51 -2.14 2.66
CA ALA A 265 22.53 -2.27 1.57
C ALA A 265 21.11 -2.02 2.06
N TYR A 266 20.73 -2.57 3.21
CA TYR A 266 19.43 -2.34 3.84
C TYR A 266 19.23 -0.86 4.23
N GLU A 267 20.26 -0.21 4.78
CA GLU A 267 20.22 1.22 5.13
C GLU A 267 19.98 2.10 3.89
N ILE A 268 20.64 1.80 2.77
CA ILE A 268 20.43 2.53 1.50
C ILE A 268 19.00 2.27 0.96
N LEU A 269 18.50 1.04 1.09
CA LEU A 269 17.13 0.71 0.74
C LEU A 269 16.12 1.54 1.58
N CYS A 270 16.35 1.69 2.89
CA CYS A 270 15.54 2.55 3.74
C CYS A 270 15.64 4.03 3.35
N LYS A 271 16.83 4.52 2.99
CA LYS A 271 17.00 5.88 2.46
C LYS A 271 16.25 6.10 1.16
N HIS A 272 16.20 5.11 0.27
CA HIS A 272 15.39 5.17 -0.94
C HIS A 272 13.90 5.34 -0.62
N TYR A 273 13.36 4.61 0.37
CA TYR A 273 11.98 4.83 0.83
C TYR A 273 11.77 6.25 1.36
N GLY A 274 12.68 6.75 2.21
CA GLY A 274 12.63 8.12 2.73
C GLY A 274 12.66 9.17 1.63
N TRP A 275 13.48 8.95 0.60
CA TRP A 275 13.63 9.86 -0.52
C TRP A 275 12.31 10.05 -1.28
N TRP A 276 11.67 9.00 -1.80
CA TRP A 276 10.45 9.19 -2.57
C TRP A 276 9.26 9.65 -1.72
N ILE A 277 9.23 9.35 -0.42
CA ILE A 277 8.21 9.89 0.50
C ILE A 277 8.34 11.41 0.62
N GLN A 278 9.56 11.94 0.64
CA GLN A 278 9.85 13.37 0.83
C GLN A 278 9.79 14.20 -0.45
N LEU A 279 9.68 13.59 -1.62
CA LEU A 279 9.61 14.34 -2.88
C LEU A 279 8.49 15.38 -2.85
N PRO A 280 8.68 16.56 -3.47
CA PRO A 280 7.59 17.48 -3.78
C PRO A 280 6.46 16.76 -4.52
N HIS A 281 5.23 17.28 -4.40
CA HIS A 281 4.06 16.58 -4.96
C HIS A 281 4.17 16.31 -6.46
N ASP A 282 4.60 17.30 -7.25
CA ASP A 282 4.73 17.15 -8.70
C ASP A 282 5.82 16.14 -9.08
N SER A 283 6.95 16.14 -8.37
CA SER A 283 8.02 15.16 -8.56
C SER A 283 7.55 13.75 -8.22
N PHE A 284 6.75 13.60 -7.15
CA PHE A 284 6.17 12.32 -6.78
C PHE A 284 5.16 11.84 -7.82
N ARG A 285 4.30 12.72 -8.36
CA ARG A 285 3.37 12.37 -9.45
C ARG A 285 4.12 11.88 -10.69
N TYR A 286 5.23 12.53 -11.04
CA TYR A 286 6.07 12.11 -12.16
C TYR A 286 6.70 10.73 -11.89
N LEU A 287 7.17 10.48 -10.66
CA LEU A 287 7.73 9.18 -10.25
C LEU A 287 6.75 8.01 -10.42
N ILE A 288 5.47 8.24 -10.17
CA ILE A 288 4.43 7.21 -10.21
C ILE A 288 3.59 7.22 -11.50
N ASP A 289 3.99 7.97 -12.53
CA ASP A 289 3.31 8.00 -13.82
C ASP A 289 3.38 6.62 -14.51
N PRO A 290 2.25 5.93 -14.71
CA PRO A 290 2.24 4.61 -15.34
C PRO A 290 2.65 4.63 -16.82
N ASN A 291 2.64 5.81 -17.45
CA ASN A 291 3.05 5.96 -18.85
C ASN A 291 4.57 6.14 -19.02
N SER A 292 5.31 6.40 -17.93
CA SER A 292 6.76 6.53 -17.97
C SER A 292 7.43 5.16 -18.01
N GLN A 293 8.00 4.79 -19.16
CA GLN A 293 8.74 3.54 -19.33
C GLN A 293 10.00 3.51 -18.45
N VAL A 294 10.68 4.64 -18.28
CA VAL A 294 11.90 4.72 -17.46
C VAL A 294 11.58 4.45 -15.99
N PHE A 295 10.53 5.07 -15.43
CA PHE A 295 10.13 4.79 -14.05
C PHE A 295 9.58 3.38 -13.88
N SER A 296 8.86 2.83 -14.86
CA SER A 296 8.41 1.44 -14.86
C SER A 296 9.59 0.47 -14.80
N LEU A 297 10.67 0.72 -15.55
CA LEU A 297 11.90 -0.05 -15.52
C LEU A 297 12.64 0.09 -14.17
N LEU A 298 12.80 1.32 -13.68
CA LEU A 298 13.44 1.57 -12.38
C LEU A 298 12.67 0.88 -11.24
N ALA A 299 11.34 0.94 -11.27
CA ALA A 299 10.48 0.26 -10.30
C ALA A 299 10.59 -1.26 -10.41
N ALA A 300 10.59 -1.83 -11.62
CA ALA A 300 10.78 -3.27 -11.83
C ALA A 300 12.14 -3.73 -11.28
N HIS A 301 13.20 -2.97 -11.51
CA HIS A 301 14.53 -3.27 -10.98
C HIS A 301 14.59 -3.13 -9.46
N TRP A 302 13.95 -2.12 -8.89
CA TRP A 302 13.83 -1.98 -7.43
C TRP A 302 13.14 -3.20 -6.80
N ILE A 303 12.01 -3.64 -7.36
CA ILE A 303 11.30 -4.80 -6.83
C ILE A 303 12.10 -6.08 -7.04
N ALA A 304 12.71 -6.29 -8.21
CA ALA A 304 13.57 -7.43 -8.48
C ALA A 304 14.77 -7.47 -7.52
N LEU A 305 15.40 -6.31 -7.25
CA LEU A 305 16.48 -6.19 -6.28
C LEU A 305 16.00 -6.54 -4.87
N LYS A 306 14.83 -6.07 -4.48
CA LYS A 306 14.22 -6.42 -3.19
C LYS A 306 13.97 -7.93 -3.07
N GLN A 307 13.62 -8.64 -4.17
CA GLN A 307 13.43 -10.09 -4.15
C GLN A 307 14.75 -10.83 -3.90
N ILE A 308 15.84 -10.45 -4.55
CA ILE A 308 17.15 -11.08 -4.27
C ILE A 308 17.66 -10.74 -2.86
N MET A 309 17.20 -9.64 -2.27
CA MET A 309 17.47 -9.25 -0.88
C MET A 309 16.47 -9.84 0.13
N ALA A 310 15.62 -10.78 -0.26
CA ALA A 310 14.59 -11.34 0.61
C ALA A 310 15.10 -11.80 1.99
N PRO A 311 16.26 -12.49 2.12
CA PRO A 311 16.79 -12.85 3.43
C PRO A 311 17.04 -11.64 4.34
N ILE A 312 17.46 -10.51 3.77
CA ILE A 312 17.74 -9.25 4.49
C ILE A 312 16.43 -8.55 4.85
N THR A 313 15.51 -8.37 3.91
CA THR A 313 14.24 -7.66 4.13
C THR A 313 13.30 -8.43 5.05
N GLN A 314 13.37 -9.75 5.10
CA GLN A 314 12.63 -10.58 6.05
C GLN A 314 13.15 -10.47 7.50
N ALA A 315 14.31 -9.86 7.75
CA ALA A 315 14.76 -9.59 9.11
C ALA A 315 13.74 -8.74 9.91
N GLU A 316 13.03 -7.84 9.23
CA GLU A 316 11.92 -7.08 9.83
C GLU A 316 10.82 -8.00 10.37
N THR A 317 10.51 -9.08 9.69
CA THR A 317 9.49 -10.05 10.11
C THR A 317 9.97 -10.90 11.28
N ARG A 318 11.27 -11.20 11.34
CA ARG A 318 11.86 -11.99 12.46
C ARG A 318 11.80 -11.28 13.81
N MET A 319 11.75 -9.95 13.82
CA MET A 319 11.53 -9.18 15.06
C MET A 319 10.14 -9.40 15.66
N ARG A 320 9.17 -9.86 14.89
CA ARG A 320 7.77 -10.06 15.31
C ARG A 320 7.56 -11.32 16.14
N SER A 321 8.48 -12.29 16.05
CA SER A 321 8.16 -13.67 16.41
C SER A 321 8.31 -13.94 17.89
N GLN A 322 7.23 -13.70 18.67
CA GLN A 322 6.96 -14.57 19.80
C GLN A 322 5.71 -15.43 19.63
N GLU A 323 4.85 -15.16 18.65
CA GLU A 323 3.76 -16.08 18.29
C GLU A 323 3.42 -16.03 16.79
N PRO A 324 3.47 -17.18 16.07
CA PRO A 324 2.96 -17.25 14.71
C PRO A 324 1.42 -17.24 14.76
N ARG A 325 0.80 -16.13 14.40
CA ARG A 325 -0.65 -16.10 14.17
C ARG A 325 -0.95 -16.62 12.78
N SER A 326 -1.85 -17.60 12.71
CA SER A 326 -2.44 -18.06 11.47
C SER A 326 -3.17 -16.88 10.80
N GLY A 327 -2.71 -16.43 9.65
CA GLY A 327 -3.40 -15.42 8.83
C GLY A 327 -2.64 -14.13 8.52
N GLY A 328 -1.51 -13.86 9.15
CA GLY A 328 -0.67 -12.70 8.80
C GLY A 328 -0.06 -12.88 7.40
N ARG A 329 -0.58 -12.16 6.41
CA ARG A 329 -0.04 -12.21 5.06
C ARG A 329 1.35 -11.63 5.00
N ASP A 330 2.21 -12.35 4.31
CA ASP A 330 3.51 -11.83 3.91
C ASP A 330 3.29 -10.70 2.87
N VAL A 331 3.54 -9.45 3.30
CA VAL A 331 3.50 -8.26 2.42
C VAL A 331 4.36 -8.45 1.17
N ASP A 332 5.30 -9.38 1.23
CA ASP A 332 6.20 -9.70 0.14
C ASP A 332 5.54 -10.46 -1.03
N LEU A 333 4.39 -11.11 -0.81
CA LEU A 333 3.62 -11.72 -1.90
C LEU A 333 3.07 -10.67 -2.88
N GLY A 334 2.81 -9.43 -2.41
CA GLY A 334 2.41 -8.32 -3.26
C GLY A 334 3.48 -7.88 -4.22
N THR A 335 4.74 -7.82 -3.77
CA THR A 335 5.84 -7.33 -4.61
C THR A 335 6.13 -8.22 -5.82
N SER A 336 5.94 -9.54 -5.73
CA SER A 336 6.08 -10.42 -6.90
C SER A 336 4.96 -10.22 -7.93
N ARG A 337 3.73 -9.92 -7.51
CA ARG A 337 2.64 -9.54 -8.44
C ARG A 337 2.92 -8.21 -9.13
N TRP A 338 3.40 -7.22 -8.38
CA TRP A 338 3.78 -5.92 -8.96
C TRP A 338 4.93 -6.06 -9.96
N LEU A 339 5.92 -6.92 -9.69
CA LEU A 339 6.99 -7.21 -10.64
C LEU A 339 6.41 -7.77 -11.95
N LYS A 340 5.52 -8.73 -11.84
CA LYS A 340 4.84 -9.34 -12.98
C LYS A 340 4.00 -8.32 -13.77
N TYR A 341 3.29 -7.45 -13.08
CA TYR A 341 2.52 -6.37 -13.70
C TYR A 341 3.45 -5.40 -14.44
N LEU A 342 4.47 -4.87 -13.79
CA LEU A 342 5.42 -3.93 -14.38
C LEU A 342 6.13 -4.52 -15.60
N ASN A 343 6.59 -5.77 -15.52
CA ASN A 343 7.24 -6.45 -16.65
C ASN A 343 6.35 -6.52 -17.89
N ARG A 344 5.03 -6.63 -17.70
CA ARG A 344 4.05 -6.65 -18.80
C ARG A 344 3.78 -5.28 -19.41
N GLN A 345 4.01 -4.19 -18.66
CA GLN A 345 3.82 -2.82 -19.14
C GLN A 345 5.01 -2.30 -19.96
N VAL A 346 6.15 -2.98 -19.93
CA VAL A 346 7.34 -2.57 -20.68
C VAL A 346 7.11 -2.79 -22.18
N ASP A 347 7.22 -1.71 -22.95
CA ASP A 347 7.05 -1.73 -24.41
C ASP A 347 8.18 -2.48 -25.15
N ALA A 348 8.00 -2.67 -26.45
CA ALA A 348 8.94 -3.44 -27.28
C ALA A 348 10.34 -2.82 -27.36
N GLU A 349 10.44 -1.49 -27.34
CA GLU A 349 11.70 -0.75 -27.45
C GLU A 349 12.55 -0.92 -26.20
N HIS A 350 11.91 -0.97 -25.04
CA HIS A 350 12.57 -1.04 -23.73
C HIS A 350 12.78 -2.47 -23.20
N ARG A 351 12.27 -3.51 -23.86
CA ARG A 351 12.38 -4.93 -23.40
C ARG A 351 13.79 -5.37 -23.10
N ARG A 352 14.78 -4.95 -23.88
CA ARG A 352 16.19 -5.31 -23.64
C ARG A 352 16.73 -4.86 -22.29
N TYR A 353 16.16 -3.81 -21.73
CA TYR A 353 16.53 -3.32 -20.40
C TYR A 353 15.79 -4.03 -19.28
N ASN A 354 14.74 -4.79 -19.58
CA ASN A 354 13.90 -5.49 -18.62
C ASN A 354 14.20 -7.00 -18.49
N GLU A 355 15.22 -7.50 -19.16
CA GLU A 355 15.54 -8.95 -19.17
C GLU A 355 15.82 -9.50 -17.78
N TRP A 356 16.55 -8.76 -16.94
CA TRP A 356 16.86 -9.20 -15.58
C TRP A 356 15.63 -9.21 -14.64
N PRO A 357 14.79 -8.19 -14.55
CA PRO A 357 13.52 -8.25 -13.81
C PRO A 357 12.62 -9.40 -14.26
N VAL A 358 12.52 -9.66 -15.57
CA VAL A 358 11.78 -10.81 -16.13
C VAL A 358 12.39 -12.13 -15.68
N TRP A 359 13.72 -12.25 -15.68
CA TRP A 359 14.39 -13.43 -15.17
C TRP A 359 14.08 -13.65 -13.68
N VAL A 360 14.11 -12.59 -12.85
CA VAL A 360 13.75 -12.69 -11.42
C VAL A 360 12.30 -13.17 -11.26
N GLU A 361 11.35 -12.61 -12.02
CA GLU A 361 9.95 -13.08 -12.04
C GLU A 361 9.87 -14.58 -12.35
N GLN A 362 10.54 -15.04 -13.40
CA GLN A 362 10.53 -16.43 -13.81
C GLN A 362 11.08 -17.38 -12.73
N GLN A 363 12.12 -16.98 -11.97
CA GLN A 363 12.60 -17.78 -10.87
C GLN A 363 11.56 -17.87 -9.75
N LEU A 364 10.90 -16.76 -9.41
CA LEU A 364 9.85 -16.73 -8.39
C LEU A 364 8.60 -17.53 -8.81
N GLU A 365 8.24 -17.56 -10.10
CA GLU A 365 7.13 -18.39 -10.60
C GLU A 365 7.44 -19.89 -10.47
N ARG A 366 8.70 -20.28 -10.59
CA ARG A 366 9.13 -21.68 -10.42
C ARG A 366 9.27 -22.08 -8.95
N ASP A 367 9.83 -21.18 -8.15
CA ASP A 367 10.07 -21.38 -6.73
C ASP A 367 10.08 -20.04 -6.01
N MET A 368 9.04 -19.78 -5.24
CA MET A 368 8.91 -18.54 -4.43
C MET A 368 10.02 -18.38 -3.38
N THR A 369 10.74 -19.46 -3.04
CA THR A 369 11.84 -19.45 -2.07
C THR A 369 13.22 -19.35 -2.73
N PHE A 370 13.30 -19.27 -4.04
CA PHE A 370 14.54 -19.32 -4.84
C PHE A 370 15.62 -18.35 -4.35
N PHE A 371 15.25 -17.18 -3.90
CA PHE A 371 16.18 -16.17 -3.38
C PHE A 371 16.37 -16.25 -1.85
N GLY A 372 16.09 -17.39 -1.24
CA GLY A 372 16.28 -17.62 0.20
C GLY A 372 15.17 -17.03 1.07
N LYS A 373 14.01 -16.76 0.48
CA LYS A 373 12.80 -16.35 1.22
C LYS A 373 12.30 -17.54 2.05
N THR A 374 12.07 -17.32 3.33
CA THR A 374 11.42 -18.31 4.21
C THR A 374 9.91 -18.11 4.17
N MET A 375 9.18 -19.16 3.78
CA MET A 375 7.71 -19.16 3.82
C MET A 375 7.26 -19.54 5.24
N ALA A 376 6.78 -18.58 6.00
CA ALA A 376 6.37 -18.79 7.39
C ALA A 376 5.04 -19.57 7.54
N SER A 377 4.40 -20.04 6.48
CA SER A 377 3.03 -20.58 6.53
C SER A 377 2.75 -21.79 5.63
N LEU A 378 3.70 -22.70 5.43
CA LEU A 378 3.38 -24.01 4.83
C LEU A 378 3.47 -25.16 5.82
N LEU A 379 3.52 -24.91 7.12
CA LEU A 379 3.63 -25.92 8.17
C LEU A 379 2.53 -25.81 9.23
N THR A 380 1.29 -25.58 8.81
CA THR A 380 0.13 -25.93 9.67
C THR A 380 -1.02 -26.38 8.80
#